data_a832a4f5329ef37e822eff5b89613d00
#
_entry.id   a832a4f5329ef37e822eff5b89613d00
#
_cell.length_a   1.000
_cell.length_b   1.000
_cell.length_c   1.000
_cell.angle_alpha   90.00
_cell.angle_beta   90.00
_cell.angle_gamma   90.00
#
_symmetry.space_group_name_H-M   'P 1'
#
loop_
_entity.id
_entity.type
_entity.pdbx_description
1 polymer ?
#
loop_
_entity_poly.entity_id
_entity_poly.type
_entity_poly.pdbx_seq_one_letter_code
_entity_poly.pdbx_strand_id
1 'polypeptide(L)'
;MNAPFTHEIAGELARKDVANHFHPYTNLRAIEKDAPLIIVEGDGIEVIDDTGKRYIEGMAGLWCASLGFSEQRLGEAAKRQMDKLPYYHSFSGKAHNVVAEVSEKLISLAPTQALRDGRVVFASSGSEANDTAFKLVHYYHNAIGKPQKKKIIARVKGYHGVTVATASLSGIPMMHQHFDLPIDGVLRVACPHYYQFAKDVESAEQFATRLAEELEALILKEGPETIGAFIAEPVQGAGGVIIPPPTYFEKIQAILKKHDILFIADEVITGFGRTGHLFGAQTYQLEPDMLTSAKMITSAYVPFSALYVSAKIYQACADASDSVGVFGHGYTYSGHPLGCAVALETLKIYEERDIVNHVRAVSSHFLAALQQYADHPLIGDVRGIGLIGAVELAEDPKARQAFDPKRAVGAYLVRRAQEHGLILRVMAGDIIAFCPPLIITEAQIAEMMKRFARALNDTQMWLKNQQA
;
A
#
# COMPACT_ATOMS: atom_id res chain seq x y z
N MET A 1 -22.02 28.37 16.09
CA MET A 1 -23.16 28.63 15.18
C MET A 1 -22.88 27.90 13.91
N ASN A 2 -23.66 26.83 13.67
CA ASN A 2 -23.52 26.01 12.45
C ASN A 2 -24.00 26.86 11.26
N ALA A 3 -23.11 27.12 10.29
CA ALA A 3 -23.53 27.65 9.01
C ALA A 3 -24.52 26.66 8.38
N PRO A 4 -25.68 27.13 7.88
CA PRO A 4 -26.61 26.24 7.22
C PRO A 4 -25.95 25.65 5.99
N PHE A 5 -26.12 24.32 5.78
CA PHE A 5 -25.72 23.62 4.57
C PHE A 5 -26.28 24.36 3.35
N THR A 6 -25.42 24.89 2.49
CA THR A 6 -25.81 25.75 1.36
C THR A 6 -26.21 24.98 0.09
N HIS A 7 -26.11 23.63 0.12
CA HIS A 7 -26.64 22.73 -0.90
C HIS A 7 -27.48 21.65 -0.24
N GLU A 8 -28.64 21.33 -0.79
CA GLU A 8 -29.39 20.14 -0.41
C GLU A 8 -28.49 18.92 -0.67
N ILE A 9 -27.95 18.31 0.40
CA ILE A 9 -27.26 17.04 0.30
C ILE A 9 -28.26 16.01 -0.22
N ALA A 10 -28.07 15.58 -1.46
CA ALA A 10 -28.94 14.60 -2.09
C ALA A 10 -28.84 13.25 -1.37
N GLY A 11 -29.96 12.73 -0.91
CA GLY A 11 -30.05 11.42 -0.29
C GLY A 11 -29.97 11.41 1.24
N GLU A 12 -30.78 10.54 1.85
CA GLU A 12 -30.87 10.36 3.31
C GLU A 12 -29.56 9.77 3.89
N LEU A 13 -28.93 8.82 3.17
CA LEU A 13 -27.71 8.15 3.61
C LEU A 13 -26.54 9.14 3.66
N ALA A 14 -26.38 9.99 2.65
CA ALA A 14 -25.33 11.00 2.63
C ALA A 14 -25.49 12.02 3.77
N ARG A 15 -26.72 12.43 4.11
CA ARG A 15 -26.98 13.30 5.27
C ARG A 15 -26.63 12.62 6.59
N LYS A 16 -26.98 11.35 6.77
CA LYS A 16 -26.62 10.57 7.98
C LYS A 16 -25.11 10.45 8.11
N ASP A 17 -24.41 10.18 6.99
CA ASP A 17 -22.97 10.03 6.97
C ASP A 17 -22.25 11.32 7.35
N VAL A 18 -22.56 12.44 6.68
CA VAL A 18 -21.96 13.75 6.97
C VAL A 18 -22.20 14.20 8.42
N ALA A 19 -23.38 13.89 8.98
CA ALA A 19 -23.73 14.30 10.33
C ALA A 19 -23.03 13.48 11.44
N ASN A 20 -22.62 12.24 11.16
CA ASN A 20 -22.21 11.30 12.22
C ASN A 20 -20.84 10.60 11.98
N HIS A 21 -20.32 10.61 10.76
CA HIS A 21 -19.09 9.88 10.42
C HIS A 21 -17.90 10.83 10.31
N PHE A 22 -16.84 10.54 11.07
CA PHE A 22 -15.57 11.25 10.97
C PHE A 22 -14.71 10.61 9.87
N HIS A 23 -14.74 11.19 8.67
CA HIS A 23 -14.08 10.65 7.48
C HIS A 23 -12.56 10.61 7.59
N PRO A 24 -11.91 9.44 7.38
CA PRO A 24 -10.46 9.36 7.32
C PRO A 24 -9.90 9.95 6.01
N TYR A 25 -8.71 10.54 6.07
CA TYR A 25 -8.00 11.09 4.88
C TYR A 25 -8.83 12.04 4.01
N THR A 26 -9.75 12.78 4.59
CA THR A 26 -10.71 13.65 3.90
C THR A 26 -10.64 15.07 4.46
N ASN A 27 -10.79 16.08 3.60
CA ASN A 27 -11.02 17.42 4.06
C ASN A 27 -12.45 17.50 4.64
N LEU A 28 -12.54 17.57 5.97
CA LEU A 28 -13.82 17.48 6.69
C LEU A 28 -14.78 18.63 6.34
N ARG A 29 -14.27 19.83 6.02
CA ARG A 29 -15.11 20.94 5.56
C ARG A 29 -15.57 20.79 4.12
N ALA A 30 -14.80 20.10 3.28
CA ALA A 30 -15.22 19.81 1.91
C ALA A 30 -16.36 18.78 1.88
N ILE A 31 -16.26 17.70 2.68
CA ILE A 31 -17.32 16.67 2.73
C ILE A 31 -18.66 17.20 3.27
N GLU A 32 -18.62 18.21 4.15
CA GLU A 32 -19.83 18.90 4.62
C GLU A 32 -20.55 19.66 3.50
N LYS A 33 -19.85 20.02 2.41
CA LYS A 33 -20.40 20.77 1.27
C LYS A 33 -20.77 19.85 0.10
N ASP A 34 -19.86 18.93 -0.24
CA ASP A 34 -19.94 18.17 -1.49
C ASP A 34 -20.58 16.79 -1.30
N ALA A 35 -20.85 16.36 -0.07
CA ALA A 35 -21.35 15.05 0.32
C ALA A 35 -20.52 13.86 -0.24
N PRO A 36 -20.48 12.70 0.44
CA PRO A 36 -19.78 11.52 -0.06
C PRO A 36 -20.56 10.80 -1.16
N LEU A 37 -19.84 10.08 -2.02
CA LEU A 37 -20.42 9.05 -2.88
C LEU A 37 -20.78 7.84 -2.01
N ILE A 38 -22.04 7.48 -1.96
CA ILE A 38 -22.54 6.36 -1.15
C ILE A 38 -22.55 5.09 -2.00
N ILE A 39 -21.63 4.18 -1.76
CA ILE A 39 -21.57 2.87 -2.41
C ILE A 39 -22.41 1.87 -1.62
N VAL A 40 -23.29 1.15 -2.29
CA VAL A 40 -24.26 0.24 -1.66
C VAL A 40 -24.11 -1.22 -2.13
N GLU A 41 -23.48 -1.45 -3.30
CA GLU A 41 -23.34 -2.78 -3.87
C GLU A 41 -22.03 -2.91 -4.66
N GLY A 42 -21.55 -4.15 -4.83
CA GLY A 42 -20.39 -4.47 -5.65
C GLY A 42 -20.65 -5.63 -6.60
N ASP A 43 -20.10 -5.56 -7.82
CA ASP A 43 -20.26 -6.59 -8.84
C ASP A 43 -18.98 -6.72 -9.70
N GLY A 44 -18.25 -7.81 -9.53
CA GLY A 44 -16.97 -8.02 -10.22
C GLY A 44 -15.98 -6.89 -9.91
N ILE A 45 -15.58 -6.11 -10.90
CA ILE A 45 -14.68 -4.95 -10.74
C ILE A 45 -15.43 -3.62 -10.57
N GLU A 46 -16.73 -3.65 -10.49
CA GLU A 46 -17.58 -2.46 -10.40
C GLU A 46 -18.19 -2.31 -9.00
N VAL A 47 -18.47 -1.06 -8.66
CA VAL A 47 -19.28 -0.70 -7.49
C VAL A 47 -20.49 0.13 -7.94
N ILE A 48 -21.55 0.12 -7.15
CA ILE A 48 -22.84 0.73 -7.47
C ILE A 48 -23.21 1.67 -6.33
N ASP A 49 -23.59 2.90 -6.66
CA ASP A 49 -24.01 3.89 -5.68
C ASP A 49 -25.52 3.77 -5.35
N ASP A 50 -25.96 4.56 -4.38
CA ASP A 50 -27.35 4.57 -3.89
C ASP A 50 -28.37 5.14 -4.93
N THR A 51 -27.89 5.63 -6.07
CA THR A 51 -28.73 6.00 -7.23
C THR A 51 -28.82 4.89 -8.28
N GLY A 52 -28.07 3.81 -8.12
CA GLY A 52 -27.95 2.71 -9.07
C GLY A 52 -26.91 2.93 -10.18
N LYS A 53 -26.13 4.01 -10.12
CA LYS A 53 -25.05 4.26 -11.09
C LYS A 53 -23.86 3.33 -10.82
N ARG A 54 -23.33 2.73 -11.89
CA ARG A 54 -22.20 1.80 -11.87
C ARG A 54 -20.89 2.52 -12.18
N TYR A 55 -19.84 2.12 -11.47
CA TYR A 55 -18.49 2.64 -11.62
C TYR A 55 -17.50 1.49 -11.75
N ILE A 56 -16.60 1.52 -12.74
CA ILE A 56 -15.38 0.71 -12.68
C ILE A 56 -14.54 1.24 -11.51
N GLU A 57 -14.20 0.35 -10.58
CA GLU A 57 -13.37 0.72 -9.44
C GLU A 57 -11.88 0.50 -9.77
N GLY A 58 -11.25 1.54 -10.35
CA GLY A 58 -9.88 1.50 -10.86
C GLY A 58 -8.79 1.50 -9.79
N MET A 59 -9.18 1.42 -8.49
CA MET A 59 -8.27 1.39 -7.34
C MET A 59 -8.41 0.14 -6.47
N ALA A 60 -9.24 -0.83 -6.87
CA ALA A 60 -9.58 -1.99 -6.04
C ALA A 60 -9.98 -1.56 -4.60
N GLY A 61 -10.89 -0.59 -4.48
CA GLY A 61 -11.21 0.09 -3.26
C GLY A 61 -10.05 0.97 -2.78
N LEU A 62 -9.26 0.45 -1.86
CA LEU A 62 -8.04 1.13 -1.38
C LEU A 62 -6.83 0.20 -1.57
N TRP A 63 -6.53 -0.20 -2.84
CA TRP A 63 -5.43 -1.11 -3.21
C TRP A 63 -5.65 -2.56 -2.71
N CYS A 64 -6.88 -3.02 -2.48
CA CYS A 64 -7.14 -4.20 -1.65
C CYS A 64 -8.06 -5.27 -2.24
N ALA A 65 -9.15 -4.91 -2.95
CA ALA A 65 -10.15 -5.86 -3.46
C ALA A 65 -9.64 -6.61 -4.72
N SER A 66 -8.67 -7.50 -4.52
CA SER A 66 -7.98 -8.20 -5.61
C SER A 66 -8.89 -9.12 -6.42
N LEU A 67 -9.84 -9.79 -5.76
CA LEU A 67 -10.84 -10.66 -6.38
C LEU A 67 -12.16 -9.93 -6.70
N GLY A 68 -12.13 -8.58 -6.67
CA GLY A 68 -13.32 -7.77 -6.90
C GLY A 68 -14.28 -7.74 -5.72
N PHE A 69 -15.52 -7.34 -5.98
CA PHE A 69 -16.49 -6.96 -4.96
C PHE A 69 -17.67 -7.94 -4.81
N SER A 70 -17.66 -9.07 -5.51
CA SER A 70 -18.76 -10.07 -5.49
C SER A 70 -18.28 -11.52 -5.46
N GLU A 71 -17.10 -11.81 -4.86
CA GLU A 71 -16.60 -13.18 -4.72
C GLU A 71 -17.34 -13.93 -3.61
N GLN A 72 -18.33 -14.70 -3.99
CA GLN A 72 -19.24 -15.39 -3.06
C GLN A 72 -18.51 -16.39 -2.15
N ARG A 73 -17.48 -17.08 -2.64
CA ARG A 73 -16.72 -18.08 -1.88
C ARG A 73 -16.10 -17.49 -0.62
N LEU A 74 -15.67 -16.22 -0.65
CA LEU A 74 -15.10 -15.54 0.53
C LEU A 74 -16.18 -15.28 1.59
N GLY A 75 -17.38 -14.86 1.17
CA GLY A 75 -18.53 -14.72 2.05
C GLY A 75 -18.98 -16.05 2.69
N GLU A 76 -18.99 -17.12 1.90
CA GLU A 76 -19.30 -18.47 2.38
C GLU A 76 -18.24 -19.01 3.35
N ALA A 77 -16.95 -18.78 3.09
CA ALA A 77 -15.86 -19.16 4.00
C ALA A 77 -16.00 -18.43 5.34
N ALA A 78 -16.31 -17.13 5.30
CA ALA A 78 -16.59 -16.32 6.47
C ALA A 78 -17.76 -16.89 7.27
N LYS A 79 -18.88 -17.18 6.61
CA LYS A 79 -20.07 -17.74 7.26
C LYS A 79 -19.78 -19.08 7.90
N ARG A 80 -19.16 -20.04 7.17
CA ARG A 80 -18.81 -21.35 7.72
C ARG A 80 -17.94 -21.25 8.97
N GLN A 81 -16.96 -20.33 8.97
CA GLN A 81 -16.09 -20.15 10.13
C GLN A 81 -16.82 -19.52 11.31
N MET A 82 -17.67 -18.54 11.08
CA MET A 82 -18.48 -17.92 12.12
C MET A 82 -19.45 -18.92 12.78
N ASP A 83 -20.07 -19.79 11.99
CA ASP A 83 -20.96 -20.85 12.51
C ASP A 83 -20.18 -21.88 13.35
N LYS A 84 -18.93 -22.17 13.04
CA LYS A 84 -18.10 -23.19 13.71
C LYS A 84 -17.39 -22.64 14.95
N LEU A 85 -16.67 -21.54 14.82
CA LEU A 85 -15.90 -20.90 15.88
C LEU A 85 -15.71 -19.41 15.53
N PRO A 86 -16.56 -18.51 16.04
CA PRO A 86 -16.52 -17.10 15.68
C PRO A 86 -15.29 -16.38 16.22
N TYR A 87 -14.79 -16.78 17.40
CA TYR A 87 -13.59 -16.19 17.99
C TYR A 87 -12.88 -17.17 18.90
N TYR A 88 -11.55 -17.18 18.84
CA TYR A 88 -10.65 -17.67 19.89
C TYR A 88 -9.27 -17.02 19.74
N HIS A 89 -8.52 -16.94 20.83
CA HIS A 89 -7.23 -16.24 20.88
C HIS A 89 -6.04 -17.21 20.86
N SER A 90 -4.84 -16.69 20.56
CA SER A 90 -3.58 -17.45 20.56
C SER A 90 -2.68 -17.14 21.76
N PHE A 91 -3.23 -16.57 22.84
CA PHE A 91 -2.49 -16.21 24.05
C PHE A 91 -2.32 -17.42 24.99
N SER A 92 -1.24 -17.41 25.76
CA SER A 92 -0.99 -18.35 26.85
C SER A 92 -1.09 -19.82 26.44
N GLY A 93 -0.45 -20.18 25.32
CA GLY A 93 -0.35 -21.55 24.83
C GLY A 93 -1.64 -22.12 24.24
N LYS A 94 -2.56 -21.26 23.82
CA LYS A 94 -3.79 -21.65 23.11
C LYS A 94 -3.64 -21.35 21.60
N ALA A 95 -4.42 -22.02 20.79
CA ALA A 95 -4.50 -21.79 19.35
C ALA A 95 -5.82 -22.38 18.81
N HIS A 96 -6.06 -22.23 17.52
CA HIS A 96 -7.15 -22.89 16.81
C HIS A 96 -6.67 -23.42 15.45
N ASN A 97 -7.41 -24.35 14.86
CA ASN A 97 -6.96 -25.04 13.65
C ASN A 97 -6.66 -24.10 12.48
N VAL A 98 -7.55 -23.15 12.19
CA VAL A 98 -7.35 -22.27 11.00
C VAL A 98 -6.17 -21.31 11.14
N VAL A 99 -5.75 -20.93 12.37
CA VAL A 99 -4.51 -20.14 12.52
C VAL A 99 -3.26 -20.99 12.23
N ALA A 100 -3.28 -22.25 12.61
CA ALA A 100 -2.18 -23.17 12.30
C ALA A 100 -2.08 -23.40 10.78
N GLU A 101 -3.20 -23.69 10.11
CA GLU A 101 -3.29 -23.91 8.67
C GLU A 101 -2.85 -22.68 7.86
N VAL A 102 -3.32 -21.47 8.21
CA VAL A 102 -2.92 -20.24 7.51
C VAL A 102 -1.46 -19.89 7.77
N SER A 103 -0.94 -20.15 8.97
CA SER A 103 0.49 -19.94 9.27
C SER A 103 1.39 -20.81 8.39
N GLU A 104 1.10 -22.11 8.33
CA GLU A 104 1.81 -23.05 7.46
C GLU A 104 1.75 -22.60 5.99
N LYS A 105 0.55 -22.28 5.49
CA LYS A 105 0.34 -21.83 4.11
C LYS A 105 1.15 -20.58 3.80
N LEU A 106 1.08 -19.54 4.63
CA LEU A 106 1.79 -18.29 4.42
C LEU A 106 3.32 -18.48 4.45
N ILE A 107 3.83 -19.24 5.41
CA ILE A 107 5.27 -19.56 5.49
C ILE A 107 5.73 -20.32 4.25
N SER A 108 4.96 -21.28 3.76
CA SER A 108 5.30 -22.02 2.53
C SER A 108 5.39 -21.12 1.28
N LEU A 109 4.65 -20.03 1.26
CA LEU A 109 4.61 -19.04 0.18
C LEU A 109 5.63 -17.91 0.33
N ALA A 110 6.30 -17.79 1.48
CA ALA A 110 7.23 -16.69 1.74
C ALA A 110 8.35 -16.63 0.66
N PRO A 111 8.74 -15.40 0.22
CA PRO A 111 9.59 -15.25 -0.96
C PRO A 111 11.04 -15.74 -0.76
N THR A 112 11.54 -15.77 0.48
CA THR A 112 12.93 -16.12 0.78
C THR A 112 13.03 -17.28 1.75
N GLN A 113 14.16 -18.00 1.73
CA GLN A 113 14.39 -19.12 2.65
C GLN A 113 14.40 -18.64 4.11
N ALA A 114 15.03 -17.50 4.38
CA ALA A 114 15.10 -16.94 5.73
C ALA A 114 13.72 -16.69 6.36
N LEU A 115 12.73 -16.30 5.56
CA LEU A 115 11.34 -16.14 5.99
C LEU A 115 10.60 -17.48 6.04
N ARG A 116 10.87 -18.44 5.13
CA ARG A 116 10.29 -19.81 5.18
C ARG A 116 10.71 -20.57 6.43
N ASP A 117 11.92 -20.37 6.92
CA ASP A 117 12.41 -20.97 8.16
C ASP A 117 11.91 -20.23 9.42
N GLY A 118 11.24 -19.11 9.21
CA GLY A 118 10.77 -18.22 10.26
C GLY A 118 9.35 -18.49 10.79
N ARG A 119 8.65 -17.42 11.14
CA ARG A 119 7.27 -17.47 11.68
C ARG A 119 6.46 -16.29 11.17
N VAL A 120 5.12 -16.37 11.31
CA VAL A 120 4.21 -15.26 11.06
C VAL A 120 3.60 -14.74 12.36
N VAL A 121 3.44 -13.43 12.45
CA VAL A 121 2.67 -12.73 13.49
C VAL A 121 1.45 -12.11 12.81
N PHE A 122 0.27 -12.29 13.38
CA PHE A 122 -0.97 -11.76 12.82
C PHE A 122 -1.44 -10.48 13.51
N ALA A 123 -2.04 -9.60 12.72
CA ALA A 123 -2.72 -8.41 13.18
C ALA A 123 -3.94 -8.13 12.30
N SER A 124 -4.65 -7.01 12.51
CA SER A 124 -5.87 -6.69 11.77
C SER A 124 -5.64 -5.68 10.64
N SER A 125 -4.48 -5.03 10.61
CA SER A 125 -4.14 -3.99 9.60
C SER A 125 -2.66 -3.98 9.28
N GLY A 126 -2.31 -3.41 8.10
CA GLY A 126 -0.90 -3.15 7.75
C GLY A 126 -0.22 -2.20 8.74
N SER A 127 -0.96 -1.25 9.34
CA SER A 127 -0.43 -0.36 10.37
C SER A 127 0.01 -1.14 11.61
N GLU A 128 -0.82 -2.06 12.12
CA GLU A 128 -0.47 -2.90 13.26
C GLU A 128 0.69 -3.86 12.92
N ALA A 129 0.73 -4.43 11.72
CA ALA A 129 1.82 -5.30 11.29
C ALA A 129 3.16 -4.54 11.26
N ASN A 130 3.19 -3.32 10.70
CA ASN A 130 4.38 -2.47 10.68
C ASN A 130 4.74 -1.93 12.07
N ASP A 131 3.76 -1.64 12.93
CA ASP A 131 3.99 -1.26 14.33
C ASP A 131 4.64 -2.42 15.11
N THR A 132 4.20 -3.65 14.86
CA THR A 132 4.83 -4.87 15.38
C THR A 132 6.27 -5.01 14.88
N ALA A 133 6.51 -4.79 13.57
CA ALA A 133 7.86 -4.83 13.01
C ALA A 133 8.77 -3.78 13.66
N PHE A 134 8.28 -2.55 13.89
CA PHE A 134 8.99 -1.50 14.61
C PHE A 134 9.40 -1.97 16.02
N LYS A 135 8.48 -2.54 16.78
CA LYS A 135 8.75 -3.07 18.13
C LYS A 135 9.75 -4.24 18.09
N LEU A 136 9.62 -5.13 17.09
CA LEU A 136 10.53 -6.28 16.94
C LEU A 136 11.96 -5.85 16.61
N VAL A 137 12.17 -4.77 15.87
CA VAL A 137 13.53 -4.20 15.70
C VAL A 137 14.17 -3.88 17.05
N HIS A 138 13.43 -3.22 17.94
CA HIS A 138 13.93 -2.89 19.26
C HIS A 138 14.13 -4.13 20.13
N TYR A 139 13.17 -5.04 20.14
CA TYR A 139 13.23 -6.26 20.93
C TYR A 139 14.39 -7.15 20.50
N TYR A 140 14.56 -7.38 19.21
CA TYR A 140 15.63 -8.16 18.62
C TYR A 140 17.02 -7.60 19.00
N HIS A 141 17.24 -6.31 18.78
CA HIS A 141 18.54 -5.72 19.08
C HIS A 141 18.85 -5.70 20.59
N ASN A 142 17.85 -5.57 21.44
CA ASN A 142 18.04 -5.77 22.89
C ASN A 142 18.43 -7.22 23.21
N ALA A 143 17.72 -8.19 22.63
CA ALA A 143 17.95 -9.61 22.83
C ALA A 143 19.38 -10.05 22.44
N ILE A 144 19.94 -9.47 21.38
CA ILE A 144 21.31 -9.79 20.92
C ILE A 144 22.39 -8.86 21.51
N GLY A 145 22.10 -8.09 22.55
CA GLY A 145 23.05 -7.22 23.23
C GLY A 145 23.50 -5.97 22.47
N LYS A 146 22.69 -5.49 21.50
CA LYS A 146 22.93 -4.27 20.73
C LYS A 146 21.89 -3.16 21.03
N PRO A 147 21.70 -2.74 22.31
CA PRO A 147 20.59 -1.86 22.70
C PRO A 147 20.62 -0.46 22.06
N GLN A 148 21.72 -0.03 21.44
CA GLN A 148 21.82 1.25 20.74
C GLN A 148 21.16 1.23 19.36
N LYS A 149 20.99 0.05 18.72
CA LYS A 149 20.39 -0.10 17.38
C LYS A 149 18.88 0.12 17.41
N LYS A 150 18.43 1.38 17.45
CA LYS A 150 17.03 1.77 17.60
C LYS A 150 16.48 2.60 16.46
N LYS A 151 17.35 3.34 15.76
CA LYS A 151 16.89 4.21 14.67
C LYS A 151 16.41 3.38 13.48
N ILE A 152 15.33 3.82 12.85
CA ILE A 152 14.79 3.18 11.65
C ILE A 152 14.79 4.20 10.52
N ILE A 153 15.36 3.79 9.39
CA ILE A 153 15.40 4.61 8.17
C ILE A 153 14.18 4.26 7.31
N ALA A 154 13.46 5.27 6.86
CA ALA A 154 12.36 5.17 5.90
C ALA A 154 12.55 6.18 4.76
N ARG A 155 11.75 6.08 3.71
CA ARG A 155 11.87 6.94 2.54
C ARG A 155 10.89 8.12 2.58
N VAL A 156 11.29 9.26 2.01
CA VAL A 156 10.37 10.35 1.65
C VAL A 156 9.28 9.78 0.73
N LYS A 157 8.04 10.24 0.88
CA LYS A 157 6.84 9.73 0.20
C LYS A 157 6.48 8.26 0.52
N GLY A 158 7.21 7.54 1.38
CA GLY A 158 6.82 6.20 1.83
C GLY A 158 5.52 6.24 2.67
N TYR A 159 4.75 5.16 2.65
CA TYR A 159 3.55 5.00 3.48
C TYR A 159 3.58 3.65 4.22
N HIS A 160 3.54 3.69 5.54
CA HIS A 160 3.68 2.47 6.35
C HIS A 160 2.56 2.28 7.37
N GLY A 161 1.60 3.19 7.44
CA GLY A 161 0.44 3.11 8.34
C GLY A 161 0.15 4.40 9.09
N VAL A 162 -0.76 4.32 10.08
CA VAL A 162 -1.34 5.49 10.79
C VAL A 162 -1.26 5.39 12.32
N THR A 163 -0.66 4.34 12.90
CA THR A 163 -0.28 4.36 14.33
C THR A 163 0.81 5.42 14.55
N VAL A 164 1.06 5.83 15.78
CA VAL A 164 2.11 6.82 16.07
C VAL A 164 3.46 6.42 15.47
N ALA A 165 3.88 5.15 15.61
CA ALA A 165 5.13 4.67 15.04
C ALA A 165 5.07 4.59 13.50
N THR A 166 4.01 4.02 12.92
CA THR A 166 3.93 3.82 11.46
C THR A 166 3.63 5.10 10.68
N ALA A 167 2.90 6.04 11.25
CA ALA A 167 2.78 7.38 10.70
C ALA A 167 4.13 8.12 10.76
N SER A 168 4.90 7.92 11.83
CA SER A 168 6.27 8.42 11.92
C SER A 168 7.19 7.81 10.86
N LEU A 169 7.05 6.51 10.55
CA LEU A 169 7.77 5.85 9.45
C LEU A 169 7.31 6.36 8.07
N SER A 170 6.06 6.80 7.92
CA SER A 170 5.54 7.33 6.66
C SER A 170 6.16 8.69 6.34
N GLY A 171 6.63 8.86 5.10
CA GLY A 171 7.33 10.06 4.63
C GLY A 171 6.43 11.08 3.94
N ILE A 172 5.16 11.19 4.36
CA ILE A 172 4.13 12.07 3.79
C ILE A 172 3.82 13.19 4.80
N PRO A 173 4.20 14.44 4.55
CA PRO A 173 4.15 15.53 5.55
C PRO A 173 2.79 15.77 6.20
N MET A 174 1.69 15.61 5.44
CA MET A 174 0.33 15.80 5.98
C MET A 174 -0.03 14.82 7.11
N MET A 175 0.66 13.68 7.20
CA MET A 175 0.46 12.69 8.25
C MET A 175 1.13 13.07 9.57
N HIS A 176 2.02 14.06 9.53
CA HIS A 176 2.77 14.54 10.69
C HIS A 176 2.21 15.86 11.24
N GLN A 177 1.75 16.71 10.32
CA GLN A 177 1.24 18.03 10.65
C GLN A 177 0.05 17.93 11.61
N HIS A 178 0.08 18.66 12.72
CA HIS A 178 -0.88 18.65 13.82
C HIS A 178 -0.97 17.33 14.63
N PHE A 179 -0.11 16.35 14.36
CA PHE A 179 -0.02 15.11 15.15
C PHE A 179 1.27 15.02 15.95
N ASP A 180 2.12 16.05 15.91
CA ASP A 180 3.42 16.11 16.59
C ASP A 180 4.34 14.94 16.20
N LEU A 181 4.34 14.58 14.91
CA LEU A 181 5.13 13.51 14.33
C LEU A 181 6.19 14.06 13.35
N PRO A 182 7.26 13.33 13.08
CA PRO A 182 7.57 11.96 13.54
C PRO A 182 8.13 11.92 14.95
N ILE A 183 8.05 10.74 15.59
CA ILE A 183 8.77 10.47 16.84
C ILE A 183 10.28 10.41 16.61
N ASP A 184 11.07 10.59 17.68
CA ASP A 184 12.52 10.46 17.63
C ASP A 184 12.96 9.07 17.14
N GLY A 185 14.15 9.02 16.49
CA GLY A 185 14.74 7.79 16.00
C GLY A 185 14.24 7.34 14.62
N VAL A 186 13.35 8.09 13.98
CA VAL A 186 12.96 7.84 12.58
C VAL A 186 13.72 8.77 11.64
N LEU A 187 14.52 8.18 10.75
CA LEU A 187 15.36 8.89 9.79
C LEU A 187 14.76 8.81 8.38
N ARG A 188 15.14 9.77 7.51
CA ARG A 188 14.63 9.84 6.13
C ARG A 188 15.75 9.84 5.12
N VAL A 189 15.55 9.05 4.06
CA VAL A 189 16.34 9.10 2.83
C VAL A 189 15.47 9.50 1.64
N ALA A 190 16.11 9.91 0.56
CA ALA A 190 15.42 10.37 -0.63
C ALA A 190 14.51 9.30 -1.25
N CYS A 191 13.50 9.77 -1.96
CA CYS A 191 12.52 8.95 -2.69
C CYS A 191 13.10 8.53 -4.06
N PRO A 192 12.97 7.26 -4.47
CA PRO A 192 13.50 6.79 -5.75
C PRO A 192 12.61 7.16 -6.96
N HIS A 193 12.07 8.37 -6.99
CA HIS A 193 11.21 8.88 -8.06
C HIS A 193 12.06 9.56 -9.14
N TYR A 194 12.46 8.78 -10.15
CA TYR A 194 13.39 9.22 -11.20
C TYR A 194 12.88 10.46 -11.94
N TYR A 195 11.65 10.47 -12.41
CA TYR A 195 11.08 11.60 -13.13
C TYR A 195 11.23 12.92 -12.35
N GLN A 196 10.94 12.90 -11.04
CA GLN A 196 10.89 14.11 -10.23
C GLN A 196 12.25 14.54 -9.68
N PHE A 197 13.16 13.59 -9.37
CA PHE A 197 14.37 13.86 -8.60
C PHE A 197 15.69 13.54 -9.31
N ALA A 198 15.67 12.98 -10.51
CA ALA A 198 16.88 12.84 -11.29
C ALA A 198 17.40 14.22 -11.73
N LYS A 199 18.71 14.40 -11.65
CA LYS A 199 19.40 15.58 -12.18
C LYS A 199 19.41 15.55 -13.71
N ASP A 200 19.64 16.70 -14.35
CA ASP A 200 19.80 16.75 -15.79
C ASP A 200 20.93 15.81 -16.23
N VAL A 201 20.70 15.07 -17.30
CA VAL A 201 21.59 14.05 -17.88
C VAL A 201 21.94 12.87 -16.96
N GLU A 202 21.36 12.75 -15.78
CA GLU A 202 21.55 11.60 -14.87
C GLU A 202 20.80 10.37 -15.39
N SER A 203 21.48 9.26 -15.65
CA SER A 203 20.81 8.01 -15.99
C SER A 203 20.08 7.40 -14.80
N ALA A 204 19.14 6.50 -15.05
CA ALA A 204 18.41 5.81 -13.98
C ALA A 204 19.34 5.03 -13.03
N GLU A 205 20.42 4.44 -13.57
CA GLU A 205 21.42 3.73 -12.77
C GLU A 205 22.30 4.69 -11.95
N GLN A 206 22.70 5.83 -12.52
CA GLN A 206 23.43 6.88 -11.80
C GLN A 206 22.57 7.45 -10.66
N PHE A 207 21.28 7.68 -10.91
CA PHE A 207 20.34 8.09 -9.89
C PHE A 207 20.23 7.05 -8.76
N ALA A 208 20.10 5.74 -9.09
CA ALA A 208 20.11 4.67 -8.10
C ALA A 208 21.40 4.64 -7.28
N THR A 209 22.55 4.86 -7.91
CA THR A 209 23.86 4.93 -7.25
C THR A 209 23.92 6.10 -6.27
N ARG A 210 23.53 7.30 -6.69
CA ARG A 210 23.48 8.48 -5.82
C ARG A 210 22.58 8.28 -4.61
N LEU A 211 21.38 7.66 -4.78
CA LEU A 211 20.49 7.37 -3.66
C LEU A 211 21.11 6.38 -2.67
N ALA A 212 21.86 5.41 -3.15
CA ALA A 212 22.56 4.45 -2.31
C ALA A 212 23.72 5.14 -1.55
N GLU A 213 24.48 6.00 -2.19
CA GLU A 213 25.54 6.81 -1.55
C GLU A 213 24.95 7.75 -0.47
N GLU A 214 23.81 8.38 -0.74
CA GLU A 214 23.09 9.20 0.24
C GLU A 214 22.64 8.39 1.46
N LEU A 215 22.16 7.14 1.26
CA LEU A 215 21.83 6.24 2.35
C LEU A 215 23.07 5.89 3.18
N GLU A 216 24.18 5.52 2.55
CA GLU A 216 25.41 5.17 3.26
C GLU A 216 25.98 6.37 4.02
N ALA A 217 25.98 7.55 3.41
CA ALA A 217 26.39 8.78 4.08
C ALA A 217 25.55 9.09 5.32
N LEU A 218 24.23 8.88 5.26
CA LEU A 218 23.35 9.02 6.41
C LEU A 218 23.70 8.01 7.53
N ILE A 219 23.91 6.74 7.17
CA ILE A 219 24.26 5.67 8.12
C ILE A 219 25.58 6.02 8.84
N LEU A 220 26.59 6.44 8.09
CA LEU A 220 27.89 6.81 8.66
C LEU A 220 27.81 8.06 9.54
N LYS A 221 27.00 9.04 9.18
CA LYS A 221 26.76 10.25 9.97
C LYS A 221 26.06 9.95 11.30
N GLU A 222 25.05 9.08 11.27
CA GLU A 222 24.24 8.75 12.46
C GLU A 222 24.89 7.72 13.38
N GLY A 223 25.94 7.02 12.91
CA GLY A 223 26.60 5.89 13.54
C GLY A 223 25.92 4.55 13.21
N PRO A 224 26.58 3.65 12.44
CA PRO A 224 26.00 2.36 12.03
C PRO A 224 25.48 1.52 13.21
N GLU A 225 26.12 1.65 14.36
CA GLU A 225 25.75 0.97 15.61
C GLU A 225 24.42 1.48 16.21
N THR A 226 23.89 2.61 15.74
CA THR A 226 22.61 3.17 16.19
C THR A 226 21.43 2.81 15.29
N ILE A 227 21.69 2.33 14.05
CA ILE A 227 20.67 2.03 13.06
C ILE A 227 20.21 0.59 13.20
N GLY A 228 18.94 0.40 13.53
CA GLY A 228 18.32 -0.92 13.70
C GLY A 228 17.76 -1.52 12.42
N ALA A 229 17.07 -0.71 11.61
CA ALA A 229 16.43 -1.21 10.40
C ALA A 229 16.25 -0.13 9.31
N PHE A 230 16.03 -0.61 8.09
CA PHE A 230 15.51 0.13 6.95
C PHE A 230 14.17 -0.47 6.55
N ILE A 231 13.14 0.37 6.36
CA ILE A 231 11.81 -0.07 5.88
C ILE A 231 11.51 0.51 4.51
N ALA A 232 11.01 -0.33 3.60
CA ALA A 232 10.68 0.09 2.24
C ALA A 232 9.56 -0.74 1.60
N GLU A 233 8.66 -0.05 0.90
CA GLU A 233 7.74 -0.66 -0.06
C GLU A 233 8.54 -1.06 -1.33
N PRO A 234 8.33 -2.24 -1.94
CA PRO A 234 8.92 -2.56 -3.26
C PRO A 234 8.54 -1.56 -4.34
N VAL A 235 7.29 -1.10 -4.33
CA VAL A 235 6.77 0.05 -5.09
C VAL A 235 6.10 0.98 -4.10
N GLN A 236 6.50 2.26 -4.04
CA GLN A 236 5.83 3.21 -3.16
C GLN A 236 4.43 3.53 -3.69
N GLY A 237 3.41 2.86 -3.13
CA GLY A 237 2.04 2.97 -3.61
C GLY A 237 1.46 4.36 -3.37
N ALA A 238 1.12 4.68 -2.13
CA ALA A 238 0.48 5.93 -1.73
C ALA A 238 1.33 7.19 -2.00
N GLY A 239 2.64 7.03 -2.10
CA GLY A 239 3.58 8.11 -2.44
C GLY A 239 3.55 8.53 -3.91
N GLY A 240 2.86 7.79 -4.80
CA GLY A 240 2.74 8.14 -6.20
C GLY A 240 2.98 6.99 -7.19
N VAL A 241 2.78 5.73 -6.79
CA VAL A 241 3.14 4.55 -7.61
C VAL A 241 4.58 4.66 -8.12
N ILE A 242 5.51 4.88 -7.20
CA ILE A 242 6.89 5.13 -7.55
C ILE A 242 7.60 3.81 -7.76
N ILE A 243 7.96 3.55 -9.02
CA ILE A 243 8.73 2.40 -9.44
C ILE A 243 10.21 2.74 -9.21
N PRO A 244 10.94 1.96 -8.37
CA PRO A 244 12.37 2.22 -8.15
C PRO A 244 13.16 2.02 -9.45
N PRO A 245 14.21 2.83 -9.69
CA PRO A 245 15.06 2.65 -10.87
C PRO A 245 15.81 1.31 -10.81
N PRO A 246 16.30 0.81 -11.96
CA PRO A 246 17.14 -0.39 -12.02
C PRO A 246 18.29 -0.32 -11.02
N THR A 247 18.69 -1.46 -10.46
CA THR A 247 19.78 -1.62 -9.47
C THR A 247 19.60 -0.93 -8.12
N TYR A 248 18.49 -0.18 -7.91
CA TYR A 248 18.25 0.53 -6.65
C TYR A 248 18.29 -0.42 -5.44
N PHE A 249 17.44 -1.43 -5.41
CA PHE A 249 17.38 -2.34 -4.27
C PHE A 249 18.61 -3.23 -4.12
N GLU A 250 19.29 -3.59 -5.21
CA GLU A 250 20.57 -4.30 -5.17
C GLU A 250 21.60 -3.48 -4.37
N LYS A 251 21.77 -2.20 -4.71
CA LYS A 251 22.70 -1.29 -4.03
C LYS A 251 22.29 -1.02 -2.58
N ILE A 252 21.01 -0.79 -2.32
CA ILE A 252 20.49 -0.59 -0.96
C ILE A 252 20.79 -1.81 -0.08
N GLN A 253 20.45 -3.02 -0.54
CA GLN A 253 20.67 -4.24 0.24
C GLN A 253 22.15 -4.51 0.52
N ALA A 254 23.04 -4.21 -0.40
CA ALA A 254 24.49 -4.32 -0.19
C ALA A 254 24.96 -3.44 0.97
N ILE A 255 24.45 -2.21 1.06
CA ILE A 255 24.75 -1.26 2.15
C ILE A 255 24.15 -1.75 3.48
N LEU A 256 22.90 -2.18 3.49
CA LEU A 256 22.26 -2.70 4.71
C LEU A 256 23.03 -3.90 5.28
N LYS A 257 23.44 -4.82 4.42
CA LYS A 257 24.25 -5.98 4.80
C LYS A 257 25.62 -5.57 5.34
N LYS A 258 26.29 -4.62 4.69
CA LYS A 258 27.61 -4.10 5.12
C LYS A 258 27.57 -3.54 6.55
N HIS A 259 26.47 -2.90 6.94
CA HIS A 259 26.32 -2.23 8.23
C HIS A 259 25.45 -3.01 9.25
N ASP A 260 25.12 -4.29 8.96
CA ASP A 260 24.29 -5.13 9.82
C ASP A 260 22.96 -4.46 10.21
N ILE A 261 22.26 -3.91 9.23
CA ILE A 261 20.97 -3.22 9.38
C ILE A 261 19.87 -4.14 8.87
N LEU A 262 18.82 -4.36 9.68
CA LEU A 262 17.67 -5.18 9.27
C LEU A 262 16.91 -4.54 8.10
N PHE A 263 16.42 -5.38 7.20
CA PHE A 263 15.55 -4.94 6.11
C PHE A 263 14.10 -5.38 6.35
N ILE A 264 13.17 -4.42 6.33
CA ILE A 264 11.72 -4.64 6.40
C ILE A 264 11.11 -4.31 5.05
N ALA A 265 10.60 -5.33 4.35
CA ALA A 265 9.83 -5.12 3.12
C ALA A 265 8.35 -4.90 3.44
N ASP A 266 7.84 -3.72 3.15
CA ASP A 266 6.41 -3.42 3.27
C ASP A 266 5.69 -3.83 1.98
N GLU A 267 5.11 -5.02 2.01
CA GLU A 267 4.36 -5.63 0.91
C GLU A 267 2.83 -5.46 1.06
N VAL A 268 2.39 -4.52 1.86
CA VAL A 268 0.97 -4.28 2.10
C VAL A 268 0.19 -3.98 0.82
N ILE A 269 0.83 -3.35 -0.19
CA ILE A 269 0.22 -3.11 -1.51
C ILE A 269 0.73 -4.10 -2.56
N THR A 270 2.00 -4.45 -2.55
CA THR A 270 2.66 -5.24 -3.59
C THR A 270 2.49 -6.75 -3.43
N GLY A 271 2.25 -7.23 -2.22
CA GLY A 271 2.01 -8.64 -1.92
C GLY A 271 0.75 -9.18 -2.60
N PHE A 272 0.74 -10.48 -2.83
CA PHE A 272 -0.37 -11.23 -3.46
C PHE A 272 -0.70 -10.82 -4.89
N GLY A 273 0.31 -10.73 -5.76
CA GLY A 273 0.10 -10.75 -7.20
C GLY A 273 0.20 -9.39 -7.91
N ARG A 274 0.19 -8.26 -7.21
CA ARG A 274 0.09 -6.92 -7.80
C ARG A 274 1.14 -6.61 -8.87
N THR A 275 2.37 -7.08 -8.68
CA THR A 275 3.51 -6.83 -9.59
C THR A 275 3.71 -7.93 -10.65
N GLY A 276 2.82 -8.93 -10.71
CA GLY A 276 2.98 -10.11 -11.57
C GLY A 276 3.80 -11.23 -10.92
N HIS A 277 4.23 -11.07 -9.68
CA HIS A 277 4.75 -12.10 -8.79
C HIS A 277 3.91 -12.15 -7.51
N LEU A 278 3.97 -13.24 -6.76
CA LEU A 278 3.20 -13.35 -5.52
C LEU A 278 3.59 -12.23 -4.54
N PHE A 279 4.88 -11.89 -4.49
CA PHE A 279 5.42 -10.78 -3.69
C PHE A 279 6.29 -9.86 -4.55
N GLY A 280 6.28 -8.57 -4.27
CA GLY A 280 7.19 -7.59 -4.88
C GLY A 280 8.66 -7.89 -4.56
N ALA A 281 8.94 -8.55 -3.44
CA ALA A 281 10.26 -9.08 -3.10
C ALA A 281 10.81 -10.01 -4.20
N GLN A 282 9.97 -10.83 -4.83
CA GLN A 282 10.39 -11.67 -5.96
C GLN A 282 10.70 -10.82 -7.21
N THR A 283 9.93 -9.76 -7.42
CA THR A 283 10.13 -8.84 -8.56
C THR A 283 11.48 -8.12 -8.50
N TYR A 284 11.89 -7.71 -7.30
CA TYR A 284 13.11 -6.93 -7.08
C TYR A 284 14.22 -7.70 -6.39
N GLN A 285 14.11 -9.02 -6.25
CA GLN A 285 15.08 -9.92 -5.61
C GLN A 285 15.48 -9.43 -4.21
N LEU A 286 14.45 -9.11 -3.39
CA LEU A 286 14.66 -8.65 -2.04
C LEU A 286 14.88 -9.82 -1.07
N GLU A 287 15.79 -9.62 -0.13
CA GLU A 287 16.12 -10.54 0.96
C GLU A 287 15.80 -9.90 2.32
N PRO A 288 14.52 -9.64 2.64
CA PRO A 288 14.15 -8.98 3.86
C PRO A 288 14.26 -9.89 5.09
N ASP A 289 14.56 -9.28 6.24
CA ASP A 289 14.50 -9.93 7.55
C ASP A 289 13.07 -10.03 8.09
N MET A 290 12.23 -9.08 7.71
CA MET A 290 10.78 -9.07 7.97
C MET A 290 10.02 -8.60 6.73
N LEU A 291 8.81 -9.14 6.53
CA LEU A 291 7.93 -8.75 5.44
C LEU A 291 6.51 -8.56 5.96
N THR A 292 5.91 -7.41 5.70
CA THR A 292 4.53 -7.13 6.10
C THR A 292 3.57 -7.32 4.92
N SER A 293 2.43 -7.94 5.18
CA SER A 293 1.35 -8.10 4.20
C SER A 293 -0.02 -7.82 4.85
N ALA A 294 -0.95 -7.32 4.04
CA ALA A 294 -2.33 -7.04 4.44
C ALA A 294 -3.22 -6.98 3.19
N LYS A 295 -4.30 -6.23 3.21
CA LYS A 295 -5.13 -5.90 2.04
C LYS A 295 -5.53 -7.13 1.21
N MET A 296 -4.76 -7.44 0.16
CA MET A 296 -5.08 -8.53 -0.78
C MET A 296 -5.02 -9.92 -0.15
N ILE A 297 -4.40 -10.09 1.02
CA ILE A 297 -4.39 -11.38 1.75
C ILE A 297 -5.78 -11.95 1.99
N THR A 298 -6.80 -11.08 2.13
CA THR A 298 -8.21 -11.43 2.26
C THR A 298 -9.07 -10.81 1.15
N SER A 299 -8.44 -10.26 0.09
CA SER A 299 -9.13 -9.44 -0.90
C SER A 299 -10.02 -8.34 -0.27
N ALA A 300 -9.64 -7.83 0.90
CA ALA A 300 -10.36 -6.84 1.72
C ALA A 300 -11.75 -7.26 2.25
N TYR A 301 -12.13 -8.53 2.12
CA TYR A 301 -13.43 -9.00 2.65
C TYR A 301 -13.49 -8.94 4.18
N VAL A 302 -12.35 -9.09 4.85
CA VAL A 302 -12.22 -8.88 6.29
C VAL A 302 -10.87 -8.26 6.63
N PRO A 303 -10.77 -7.45 7.71
CA PRO A 303 -9.50 -6.93 8.20
C PRO A 303 -8.57 -8.08 8.62
N PHE A 304 -7.37 -8.14 8.03
CA PHE A 304 -6.36 -9.14 8.36
C PHE A 304 -4.99 -8.73 7.83
N SER A 305 -3.94 -9.04 8.58
CA SER A 305 -2.55 -8.82 8.16
C SER A 305 -1.61 -9.86 8.75
N ALA A 306 -0.46 -10.03 8.12
CA ALA A 306 0.58 -10.91 8.57
C ALA A 306 1.95 -10.22 8.46
N LEU A 307 2.76 -10.35 9.49
CA LEU A 307 4.16 -10.01 9.51
C LEU A 307 4.96 -11.31 9.48
N TYR A 308 5.71 -11.56 8.41
CA TYR A 308 6.69 -12.63 8.31
C TYR A 308 7.97 -12.19 9.02
N VAL A 309 8.49 -13.05 9.87
CA VAL A 309 9.68 -12.78 10.68
C VAL A 309 10.70 -13.88 10.43
N SER A 310 11.93 -13.52 10.05
CA SER A 310 12.98 -14.50 9.76
C SER A 310 13.38 -15.33 10.99
N ALA A 311 13.92 -16.51 10.73
CA ALA A 311 14.34 -17.44 11.78
C ALA A 311 15.29 -16.80 12.79
N LYS A 312 16.25 -15.98 12.34
CA LYS A 312 17.22 -15.30 13.24
C LYS A 312 16.53 -14.37 14.25
N ILE A 313 15.52 -13.62 13.80
CA ILE A 313 14.77 -12.71 14.68
C ILE A 313 13.89 -13.53 15.62
N TYR A 314 13.18 -14.55 15.09
CA TYR A 314 12.35 -15.42 15.92
C TYR A 314 13.14 -16.09 17.05
N GLN A 315 14.32 -16.69 16.74
CA GLN A 315 15.15 -17.35 17.77
C GLN A 315 15.60 -16.39 18.85
N ALA A 316 16.13 -15.22 18.48
CA ALA A 316 16.52 -14.21 19.47
C ALA A 316 15.33 -13.75 20.34
N CYS A 317 14.14 -13.59 19.75
CA CYS A 317 12.94 -13.26 20.51
C CYS A 317 12.48 -14.41 21.42
N ALA A 318 12.61 -15.66 20.99
CA ALA A 318 12.28 -16.83 21.78
C ALA A 318 13.19 -16.94 23.01
N ASP A 319 14.51 -16.85 22.82
CA ASP A 319 15.49 -16.90 23.92
C ASP A 319 15.27 -15.75 24.92
N ALA A 320 15.03 -14.53 24.42
CA ALA A 320 14.75 -13.40 25.31
C ALA A 320 13.41 -13.57 26.04
N SER A 321 12.39 -14.13 25.39
CA SER A 321 11.09 -14.38 26.02
C SER A 321 11.15 -15.46 27.12
N ASP A 322 12.03 -16.44 26.97
CA ASP A 322 12.28 -17.47 27.99
C ASP A 322 12.87 -16.82 29.25
N SER A 323 13.84 -15.93 29.09
CA SER A 323 14.48 -15.22 30.20
C SER A 323 13.54 -14.27 30.95
N VAL A 324 12.53 -13.70 30.27
CA VAL A 324 11.54 -12.77 30.84
C VAL A 324 10.27 -13.50 31.32
N GLY A 325 10.06 -14.73 30.81
CA GLY A 325 8.88 -15.57 31.10
C GLY A 325 7.72 -15.38 30.13
N VAL A 326 7.72 -14.36 29.27
CA VAL A 326 6.68 -14.10 28.28
C VAL A 326 7.16 -13.17 27.17
N PHE A 327 6.67 -13.38 25.95
CA PHE A 327 6.75 -12.39 24.88
C PHE A 327 5.59 -11.39 25.00
N GLY A 328 5.87 -10.21 25.54
CA GLY A 328 4.87 -9.21 25.96
C GLY A 328 4.25 -8.42 24.80
N HIS A 329 3.83 -9.07 23.70
CA HIS A 329 3.19 -8.41 22.57
C HIS A 329 2.16 -9.33 21.88
N GLY A 330 1.05 -8.74 21.48
CA GLY A 330 -0.04 -9.36 20.72
C GLY A 330 -1.31 -8.53 20.81
N TYR A 331 -2.13 -8.60 19.79
CA TYR A 331 -3.45 -7.95 19.76
C TYR A 331 -4.54 -8.94 20.11
N THR A 332 -5.63 -8.48 20.71
CA THR A 332 -6.80 -9.34 21.06
C THR A 332 -7.30 -10.14 19.85
N TYR A 333 -7.24 -9.54 18.66
CA TYR A 333 -7.69 -10.15 17.40
C TYR A 333 -6.56 -10.72 16.53
N SER A 334 -5.34 -10.88 17.07
CA SER A 334 -4.24 -11.55 16.35
C SER A 334 -4.67 -12.96 15.92
N GLY A 335 -4.62 -13.22 14.62
CA GLY A 335 -5.00 -14.52 14.06
C GLY A 335 -6.47 -14.86 14.24
N HIS A 336 -7.38 -13.88 14.17
CA HIS A 336 -8.82 -14.09 14.30
C HIS A 336 -9.32 -15.20 13.36
N PRO A 337 -10.10 -16.18 13.85
CA PRO A 337 -10.55 -17.34 13.04
C PRO A 337 -11.21 -16.96 11.71
N LEU A 338 -12.05 -15.92 11.72
CA LEU A 338 -12.69 -15.39 10.51
C LEU A 338 -11.64 -14.90 9.48
N GLY A 339 -10.67 -14.08 9.91
CA GLY A 339 -9.60 -13.57 9.03
C GLY A 339 -8.76 -14.69 8.45
N CYS A 340 -8.39 -15.68 9.29
CA CYS A 340 -7.63 -16.87 8.87
C CYS A 340 -8.38 -17.68 7.80
N ALA A 341 -9.68 -17.94 8.01
CA ALA A 341 -10.49 -18.73 7.08
C ALA A 341 -10.67 -18.03 5.72
N VAL A 342 -10.90 -16.71 5.73
CA VAL A 342 -11.02 -15.93 4.50
C VAL A 342 -9.68 -15.84 3.78
N ALA A 343 -8.56 -15.69 4.50
CA ALA A 343 -7.22 -15.69 3.92
C ALA A 343 -6.90 -17.04 3.24
N LEU A 344 -7.20 -18.16 3.89
CA LEU A 344 -7.02 -19.50 3.30
C LEU A 344 -7.85 -19.67 2.02
N GLU A 345 -9.11 -19.25 2.02
CA GLU A 345 -9.97 -19.34 0.84
C GLU A 345 -9.49 -18.40 -0.27
N THR A 346 -9.01 -17.18 0.08
CA THR A 346 -8.40 -16.26 -0.90
C THR A 346 -7.20 -16.91 -1.60
N LEU A 347 -6.28 -17.49 -0.83
CA LEU A 347 -5.09 -18.18 -1.37
C LEU A 347 -5.47 -19.37 -2.25
N LYS A 348 -6.51 -20.13 -1.85
CA LYS A 348 -7.03 -21.24 -2.65
C LYS A 348 -7.60 -20.77 -3.98
N ILE A 349 -8.38 -19.69 -4.00
CA ILE A 349 -8.88 -19.07 -5.24
C ILE A 349 -7.73 -18.61 -6.12
N TYR A 350 -6.69 -18.01 -5.54
CA TYR A 350 -5.49 -17.58 -6.28
C TYR A 350 -4.79 -18.75 -6.99
N GLU A 351 -4.67 -19.89 -6.33
CA GLU A 351 -4.09 -21.09 -6.92
C GLU A 351 -4.98 -21.70 -8.00
N GLU A 352 -6.27 -21.89 -7.72
CA GLU A 352 -7.23 -22.52 -8.63
C GLU A 352 -7.48 -21.71 -9.91
N ARG A 353 -7.48 -20.38 -9.80
CA ARG A 353 -7.72 -19.47 -10.95
C ARG A 353 -6.41 -18.93 -11.53
N ASP A 354 -5.27 -19.34 -11.01
CA ASP A 354 -3.93 -18.91 -11.45
C ASP A 354 -3.81 -17.39 -11.58
N ILE A 355 -4.26 -16.66 -10.53
CA ILE A 355 -4.39 -15.20 -10.54
C ILE A 355 -3.07 -14.50 -10.87
N VAL A 356 -1.94 -15.00 -10.40
CA VAL A 356 -0.63 -14.38 -10.66
C VAL A 356 -0.27 -14.45 -12.15
N ASN A 357 -0.51 -15.56 -12.82
CA ASN A 357 -0.28 -15.67 -14.26
C ASN A 357 -1.32 -14.90 -15.07
N HIS A 358 -2.58 -14.80 -14.60
CA HIS A 358 -3.56 -13.89 -15.20
C HIS A 358 -3.04 -12.44 -15.17
N VAL A 359 -2.52 -11.97 -14.02
CA VAL A 359 -1.92 -10.62 -13.92
C VAL A 359 -0.78 -10.45 -14.91
N ARG A 360 0.12 -11.44 -15.06
CA ARG A 360 1.20 -11.39 -16.06
C ARG A 360 0.66 -11.26 -17.49
N ALA A 361 -0.37 -12.01 -17.80
CA ALA A 361 -0.99 -11.99 -19.13
C ALA A 361 -1.59 -10.62 -19.48
N VAL A 362 -2.36 -10.01 -18.56
CA VAL A 362 -3.06 -8.75 -18.84
C VAL A 362 -2.22 -7.50 -18.55
N SER A 363 -1.11 -7.61 -17.83
CA SER A 363 -0.28 -6.46 -17.44
C SER A 363 0.33 -5.74 -18.64
N SER A 364 0.73 -6.46 -19.71
CA SER A 364 1.26 -5.84 -20.91
C SER A 364 0.23 -4.92 -21.60
N HIS A 365 -1.04 -5.35 -21.66
CA HIS A 365 -2.14 -4.55 -22.18
C HIS A 365 -2.42 -3.32 -21.30
N PHE A 366 -2.42 -3.51 -19.97
CA PHE A 366 -2.62 -2.41 -19.03
C PHE A 366 -1.53 -1.35 -19.15
N LEU A 367 -0.26 -1.76 -19.15
CA LEU A 367 0.89 -0.85 -19.26
C LEU A 367 0.94 -0.16 -20.61
N ALA A 368 0.67 -0.87 -21.72
CA ALA A 368 0.60 -0.28 -23.05
C ALA A 368 -0.55 0.74 -23.16
N ALA A 369 -1.70 0.45 -22.53
CA ALA A 369 -2.83 1.36 -22.52
C ALA A 369 -2.57 2.63 -21.70
N LEU A 370 -1.79 2.56 -20.63
CA LEU A 370 -1.29 3.74 -19.91
C LEU A 370 -0.27 4.52 -20.74
N GLN A 371 0.67 3.83 -21.39
CA GLN A 371 1.74 4.44 -22.16
C GLN A 371 1.23 5.27 -23.36
N GLN A 372 0.03 5.00 -23.87
CA GLN A 372 -0.62 5.80 -24.93
C GLN A 372 -0.80 7.28 -24.55
N TYR A 373 -0.74 7.61 -23.26
CA TYR A 373 -0.88 8.98 -22.77
C TYR A 373 0.46 9.70 -22.59
N ALA A 374 1.60 9.04 -22.81
CA ALA A 374 2.93 9.62 -22.52
C ALA A 374 3.21 10.93 -23.28
N ASP A 375 2.68 11.06 -24.51
CA ASP A 375 2.84 12.24 -25.34
C ASP A 375 1.71 13.28 -25.18
N HIS A 376 0.77 13.06 -24.23
CA HIS A 376 -0.32 14.00 -24.02
C HIS A 376 0.16 15.30 -23.36
N PRO A 377 -0.31 16.50 -23.80
CA PRO A 377 0.23 17.79 -23.34
C PRO A 377 0.14 18.07 -21.83
N LEU A 378 -0.70 17.34 -21.11
CA LEU A 378 -0.85 17.46 -19.65
C LEU A 378 -0.07 16.39 -18.89
N ILE A 379 0.63 15.47 -19.55
CA ILE A 379 1.27 14.31 -18.91
C ILE A 379 2.79 14.50 -18.89
N GLY A 380 3.33 14.47 -17.68
CA GLY A 380 4.78 14.54 -17.45
C GLY A 380 5.43 13.17 -17.36
N ASP A 381 4.75 12.20 -16.77
CA ASP A 381 5.28 10.84 -16.61
C ASP A 381 4.16 9.79 -16.61
N VAL A 382 4.47 8.62 -17.17
CA VAL A 382 3.66 7.41 -17.14
C VAL A 382 4.51 6.25 -16.65
N ARG A 383 4.08 5.60 -15.58
CA ARG A 383 4.83 4.50 -14.97
C ARG A 383 3.91 3.40 -14.47
N GLY A 384 4.44 2.19 -14.34
CA GLY A 384 3.69 1.06 -13.78
C GLY A 384 4.45 -0.24 -13.84
N ILE A 385 3.93 -1.24 -13.13
CA ILE A 385 4.39 -2.63 -13.13
C ILE A 385 3.24 -3.55 -12.75
N GLY A 386 3.10 -4.69 -13.43
CA GLY A 386 1.97 -5.58 -13.20
C GLY A 386 0.64 -4.84 -13.42
N LEU A 387 -0.24 -4.85 -12.43
CA LEU A 387 -1.52 -4.13 -12.45
C LEU A 387 -1.54 -2.95 -11.45
N ILE A 388 -0.44 -2.23 -11.36
CA ILE A 388 -0.37 -0.95 -10.66
C ILE A 388 0.37 0.06 -11.55
N GLY A 389 -0.20 1.24 -11.73
CA GLY A 389 0.38 2.27 -12.57
C GLY A 389 -0.08 3.67 -12.17
N ALA A 390 0.58 4.67 -12.74
CA ALA A 390 0.22 6.06 -12.55
C ALA A 390 0.48 6.90 -13.79
N VAL A 391 -0.31 7.95 -13.91
CA VAL A 391 -0.11 9.06 -14.84
C VAL A 391 0.11 10.31 -13.99
N GLU A 392 1.23 10.99 -14.18
CA GLU A 392 1.57 12.22 -13.46
C GLU A 392 1.31 13.43 -14.34
N LEU A 393 0.45 14.34 -13.88
CA LEU A 393 0.12 15.55 -14.61
C LEU A 393 1.22 16.59 -14.45
N ALA A 394 1.47 17.37 -15.50
CA ALA A 394 2.42 18.48 -15.48
C ALA A 394 1.88 19.68 -16.26
N GLU A 395 2.22 20.90 -15.79
CA GLU A 395 1.92 22.14 -16.49
C GLU A 395 2.84 22.32 -17.69
N ASP A 396 4.12 21.99 -17.53
CA ASP A 396 5.09 21.86 -18.62
C ASP A 396 5.81 20.48 -18.49
N PRO A 397 5.37 19.48 -19.27
CA PRO A 397 5.98 18.15 -19.25
C PRO A 397 7.47 18.14 -19.60
N LYS A 398 7.92 19.04 -20.49
CA LYS A 398 9.32 19.10 -20.94
C LYS A 398 10.23 19.67 -19.86
N ALA A 399 9.76 20.68 -19.14
CA ALA A 399 10.46 21.28 -18.02
C ALA A 399 10.26 20.49 -16.70
N ARG A 400 9.48 19.40 -16.70
CA ARG A 400 9.05 18.66 -15.49
C ARG A 400 8.39 19.56 -14.46
N GLN A 401 7.69 20.60 -14.93
CA GLN A 401 7.02 21.56 -14.07
C GLN A 401 5.63 21.06 -13.65
N ALA A 402 5.43 20.84 -12.35
CA ALA A 402 4.13 20.49 -11.78
C ALA A 402 3.18 21.69 -11.83
N PHE A 403 1.88 21.43 -11.80
CA PHE A 403 0.87 22.46 -11.55
C PHE A 403 0.98 23.05 -10.13
N ASP A 404 0.60 24.31 -9.96
CA ASP A 404 0.37 24.86 -8.62
C ASP A 404 -0.70 24.01 -7.91
N PRO A 405 -0.39 23.43 -6.74
CA PRO A 405 -1.34 22.58 -6.00
C PRO A 405 -2.70 23.26 -5.73
N LYS A 406 -2.76 24.58 -5.65
CA LYS A 406 -4.00 25.33 -5.47
C LYS A 406 -4.96 25.22 -6.64
N ARG A 407 -4.46 24.89 -7.84
CA ARG A 407 -5.30 24.65 -9.03
C ARG A 407 -6.06 23.34 -8.96
N ALA A 408 -5.62 22.39 -8.12
CA ALA A 408 -6.25 21.09 -7.88
C ALA A 408 -6.62 20.33 -9.18
N VAL A 409 -5.70 20.32 -10.16
CA VAL A 409 -5.94 19.78 -11.51
C VAL A 409 -6.25 18.30 -11.46
N GLY A 410 -5.46 17.53 -10.71
CA GLY A 410 -5.70 16.09 -10.53
C GLY A 410 -7.02 15.81 -9.81
N ALA A 411 -7.41 16.62 -8.82
CA ALA A 411 -8.72 16.49 -8.16
C ALA A 411 -9.87 16.75 -9.11
N TYR A 412 -9.73 17.74 -10.01
CA TYR A 412 -10.71 17.99 -11.07
C TYR A 412 -10.83 16.77 -12.01
N LEU A 413 -9.70 16.22 -12.45
CA LEU A 413 -9.67 15.05 -13.34
C LEU A 413 -10.36 13.85 -12.71
N VAL A 414 -10.06 13.51 -11.44
CA VAL A 414 -10.69 12.34 -10.77
C VAL A 414 -12.18 12.53 -10.60
N ARG A 415 -12.65 13.76 -10.34
CA ARG A 415 -14.08 14.06 -10.29
C ARG A 415 -14.73 13.85 -11.66
N ARG A 416 -14.10 14.30 -12.75
CA ARG A 416 -14.58 14.04 -14.12
C ARG A 416 -14.60 12.54 -14.44
N ALA A 417 -13.57 11.79 -14.03
CA ALA A 417 -13.54 10.34 -14.17
C ALA A 417 -14.72 9.68 -13.45
N GLN A 418 -15.03 10.10 -12.22
CA GLN A 418 -16.19 9.62 -11.48
C GLN A 418 -17.52 9.94 -12.19
N GLU A 419 -17.66 11.11 -12.80
CA GLU A 419 -18.83 11.44 -13.61
C GLU A 419 -18.96 10.52 -14.83
N HIS A 420 -17.84 10.10 -15.43
CA HIS A 420 -17.79 9.12 -16.52
C HIS A 420 -17.85 7.66 -16.03
N GLY A 421 -18.11 7.41 -14.73
CA GLY A 421 -18.28 6.08 -14.18
C GLY A 421 -16.96 5.35 -13.88
N LEU A 422 -15.89 6.08 -13.59
CA LEU A 422 -14.58 5.52 -13.23
C LEU A 422 -14.08 6.13 -11.92
N ILE A 423 -13.87 5.30 -10.91
CA ILE A 423 -13.26 5.72 -9.65
C ILE A 423 -11.74 5.55 -9.76
N LEU A 424 -11.02 6.65 -9.55
CA LEU A 424 -9.57 6.74 -9.48
C LEU A 424 -9.15 7.55 -8.25
N ARG A 425 -7.86 7.57 -7.96
CA ARG A 425 -7.32 8.35 -6.85
C ARG A 425 -6.24 9.31 -7.35
N VAL A 426 -6.37 10.58 -6.93
CA VAL A 426 -5.29 11.55 -7.04
C VAL A 426 -4.40 11.48 -5.80
N MET A 427 -3.10 11.57 -6.00
CA MET A 427 -2.08 11.67 -4.96
C MET A 427 -1.34 13.01 -5.07
N ALA A 428 -0.55 13.34 -4.05
CA ALA A 428 0.21 14.58 -4.02
C ALA A 428 1.10 14.74 -5.28
N GLY A 429 1.04 15.92 -5.90
CA GLY A 429 1.70 16.20 -7.18
C GLY A 429 0.85 15.86 -8.40
N ASP A 430 -0.48 15.87 -8.25
CA ASP A 430 -1.44 15.57 -9.32
C ASP A 430 -1.17 14.22 -10.03
N ILE A 431 -0.75 13.22 -9.25
CA ILE A 431 -0.49 11.86 -9.72
C ILE A 431 -1.79 11.07 -9.66
N ILE A 432 -2.24 10.56 -10.79
CA ILE A 432 -3.45 9.73 -10.92
C ILE A 432 -3.06 8.27 -10.89
N ALA A 433 -3.49 7.55 -9.86
CA ALA A 433 -3.18 6.14 -9.67
C ALA A 433 -4.22 5.23 -10.29
N PHE A 434 -3.75 4.09 -10.79
CA PHE A 434 -4.51 2.96 -11.30
C PHE A 434 -4.05 1.69 -10.60
N CYS A 435 -4.98 0.99 -9.99
CA CYS A 435 -4.72 -0.26 -9.29
C CYS A 435 -5.99 -1.13 -9.28
N PRO A 436 -6.47 -1.56 -10.45
CA PRO A 436 -7.74 -2.29 -10.56
C PRO A 436 -7.69 -3.64 -9.84
N PRO A 437 -8.83 -4.28 -9.57
CA PRO A 437 -8.88 -5.67 -9.13
C PRO A 437 -8.06 -6.58 -10.05
N LEU A 438 -7.38 -7.59 -9.48
CA LEU A 438 -6.49 -8.47 -10.27
C LEU A 438 -7.23 -9.34 -11.29
N ILE A 439 -8.54 -9.49 -11.13
CA ILE A 439 -9.42 -10.23 -12.04
C ILE A 439 -9.85 -9.42 -13.27
N ILE A 440 -9.37 -8.18 -13.44
CA ILE A 440 -9.71 -7.33 -14.58
C ILE A 440 -9.33 -7.99 -15.89
N THR A 441 -10.20 -7.89 -16.91
CA THR A 441 -9.96 -8.41 -18.27
C THR A 441 -9.43 -7.32 -19.19
N GLU A 442 -8.86 -7.71 -20.33
CA GLU A 442 -8.39 -6.76 -21.37
C GLU A 442 -9.51 -5.83 -21.85
N ALA A 443 -10.72 -6.36 -22.05
CA ALA A 443 -11.89 -5.56 -22.44
C ALA A 443 -12.26 -4.52 -21.38
N GLN A 444 -12.17 -4.89 -20.10
CA GLN A 444 -12.41 -3.97 -18.99
C GLN A 444 -11.30 -2.93 -18.84
N ILE A 445 -10.04 -3.30 -19.11
CA ILE A 445 -8.92 -2.35 -19.20
C ILE A 445 -9.19 -1.31 -20.29
N ALA A 446 -9.59 -1.75 -21.49
CA ALA A 446 -9.92 -0.86 -22.59
C ALA A 446 -11.07 0.12 -22.24
N GLU A 447 -12.12 -0.36 -21.58
CA GLU A 447 -13.24 0.50 -21.15
C GLU A 447 -12.82 1.46 -20.04
N MET A 448 -12.01 1.03 -19.07
CA MET A 448 -11.42 1.89 -18.02
C MET A 448 -10.62 3.04 -18.65
N MET A 449 -9.76 2.75 -19.61
CA MET A 449 -8.95 3.76 -20.31
C MET A 449 -9.79 4.69 -21.18
N LYS A 450 -10.86 4.21 -21.79
CA LYS A 450 -11.81 5.04 -22.53
C LYS A 450 -12.51 6.06 -21.62
N ARG A 451 -12.91 5.65 -20.41
CA ARG A 451 -13.49 6.56 -19.41
C ARG A 451 -12.47 7.57 -18.92
N PHE A 452 -11.22 7.14 -18.69
CA PHE A 452 -10.11 8.02 -18.34
C PHE A 452 -9.82 9.05 -19.43
N ALA A 453 -9.78 8.65 -20.71
CA ALA A 453 -9.56 9.57 -21.83
C ALA A 453 -10.59 10.70 -21.89
N ARG A 454 -11.86 10.40 -21.60
CA ARG A 454 -12.91 11.43 -21.52
C ARG A 454 -12.63 12.44 -20.41
N ALA A 455 -12.29 11.96 -19.21
CA ALA A 455 -11.95 12.80 -18.07
C ALA A 455 -10.72 13.68 -18.34
N LEU A 456 -9.71 13.13 -19.02
CA LEU A 456 -8.50 13.86 -19.39
C LEU A 456 -8.79 14.96 -20.42
N ASN A 457 -9.62 14.66 -21.44
CA ASN A 457 -10.07 15.65 -22.41
C ASN A 457 -10.88 16.79 -21.77
N ASP A 458 -11.80 16.45 -20.86
CA ASP A 458 -12.57 17.46 -20.10
C ASP A 458 -11.64 18.36 -19.29
N THR A 459 -10.61 17.77 -18.66
CA THR A 459 -9.61 18.52 -17.88
C THR A 459 -8.80 19.45 -18.79
N GLN A 460 -8.39 19.01 -19.95
CA GLN A 460 -7.68 19.85 -20.92
C GLN A 460 -8.54 21.04 -21.38
N MET A 461 -9.82 20.79 -21.68
CA MET A 461 -10.76 21.87 -22.06
C MET A 461 -10.96 22.86 -20.92
N TRP A 462 -11.13 22.38 -19.70
CA TRP A 462 -11.27 23.22 -18.52
C TRP A 462 -10.06 24.13 -18.31
N LEU A 463 -8.83 23.60 -18.45
CA LEU A 463 -7.60 24.37 -18.33
C LEU A 463 -7.47 25.46 -19.42
N LYS A 464 -7.85 25.16 -20.68
CA LYS A 464 -7.85 26.12 -21.78
C LYS A 464 -8.81 27.28 -21.51
N ASN A 465 -10.00 26.98 -20.96
CA ASN A 465 -11.02 28.00 -20.66
C ASN A 465 -10.63 28.91 -19.47
N GLN A 466 -9.67 28.52 -18.64
CA GLN A 466 -9.14 29.37 -17.55
C GLN A 466 -8.07 30.35 -18.04
N GLN A 467 -7.48 30.10 -19.22
CA GLN A 467 -6.44 30.94 -19.81
C GLN A 467 -6.98 31.96 -20.82
N ALA A 468 -8.23 31.77 -21.28
CA ALA A 468 -8.98 32.69 -22.15
C ALA A 468 -9.75 33.73 -21.34
#